data_bcd4fca045a6705fb49aa22d761fc1e3
#
_entry.id   bcd4fca045a6705fb49aa22d761fc1e3
#
_cell.length_a   1.000
_cell.length_b   1.000
_cell.length_c   1.000
_cell.angle_alpha   90.00
_cell.angle_beta   90.00
_cell.angle_gamma   90.00
#
_symmetry.space_group_name_H-M   'P 1'
#
loop_
_entity.id
_entity.type
_entity.pdbx_description
1 polymer ?
#
loop_
_entity_poly.entity_id
_entity_poly.type
_entity_poly.pdbx_seq_one_letter_code
_entity_poly.pdbx_strand_id
1 'polypeptide(L)'
;GGIKNSRRGTGGKAGGVNYILQFMKFEQKKGSAQIMDHFNFPYSPIDSLITLWQKVDWANESSFPGFADEIQRTLQGIKSCHYQNLNYFSKEQSSSRSQLVIGQKNTSRYRKVGEYTIRVCPEDPVSDILLRLLAGLIAGNKVSISIPEQMRENKTVCFLKSHFLQPVKNKFSLEFENDEELRTKILENKINRLAYTHPKKIPDNIYKAVAQVNVPIFRYKPLVEGRFLMLEQFNEQCVTYTYHRYGNLDLKQFEKQTHQNG
;
A
#
# COMPACT_ATOMS: atom_id res chain seq x y z
N GLY A 1 19.78 0.17 1.52
CA GLY A 1 18.46 0.05 2.06
C GLY A 1 18.28 -1.14 2.98
N GLY A 2 17.98 -0.90 4.22
CA GLY A 2 17.65 -1.92 5.22
C GLY A 2 16.17 -1.92 5.60
N ILE A 3 15.80 -2.73 6.56
CA ILE A 3 14.47 -2.82 7.15
C ILE A 3 14.59 -2.62 8.66
N LYS A 4 13.60 -2.00 9.31
CA LYS A 4 13.59 -1.69 10.75
C LYS A 4 14.85 -0.89 11.16
N ASN A 5 15.62 -1.36 12.13
CA ASN A 5 16.76 -0.64 12.68
C ASN A 5 17.93 -0.39 11.71
N SER A 6 17.96 -1.06 10.57
CA SER A 6 19.01 -0.86 9.55
C SER A 6 18.69 0.25 8.56
N ARG A 7 17.59 1.00 8.70
CA ARG A 7 17.22 2.12 7.84
C ARG A 7 16.39 3.17 8.57
N ARG A 8 16.29 4.37 7.96
CA ARG A 8 15.33 5.41 8.33
C ARG A 8 14.40 5.70 7.13
N GLY A 9 13.15 6.09 7.41
CA GLY A 9 12.17 6.49 6.42
C GLY A 9 11.37 5.35 5.80
N THR A 10 10.66 5.64 4.70
CA THR A 10 9.67 4.76 4.05
C THR A 10 10.26 3.56 3.33
N GLY A 11 11.57 3.50 3.18
CA GLY A 11 12.30 2.32 2.74
C GLY A 11 12.51 2.15 1.26
N GLY A 12 12.46 3.21 0.50
CA GLY A 12 12.92 3.19 -0.88
C GLY A 12 14.37 2.72 -0.92
N LYS A 13 14.68 1.75 -1.78
CA LYS A 13 16.02 1.23 -1.92
C LYS A 13 16.88 2.21 -2.72
N ALA A 14 18.02 2.62 -2.18
CA ALA A 14 19.00 3.41 -2.93
C ALA A 14 19.39 2.67 -4.22
N GLY A 15 19.28 3.36 -5.36
CA GLY A 15 19.48 2.77 -6.69
C GLY A 15 18.27 1.98 -7.23
N GLY A 16 17.21 1.79 -6.47
CA GLY A 16 15.94 1.24 -6.96
C GLY A 16 15.12 2.25 -7.76
N VAL A 17 14.27 1.76 -8.65
CA VAL A 17 13.44 2.59 -9.55
C VAL A 17 12.48 3.53 -8.81
N ASN A 18 12.14 3.21 -7.56
CA ASN A 18 11.24 4.02 -6.74
C ASN A 18 11.99 4.92 -5.73
N TYR A 19 13.33 4.91 -5.73
CA TYR A 19 14.10 5.67 -4.74
C TYR A 19 13.83 7.17 -4.80
N ILE A 20 13.72 7.71 -5.99
CA ILE A 20 13.49 9.16 -6.21
C ILE A 20 12.11 9.61 -5.70
N LEU A 21 11.11 8.72 -5.68
CA LEU A 21 9.73 9.05 -5.31
C LEU A 21 9.63 9.57 -3.87
N GLN A 22 10.51 9.15 -2.98
CA GLN A 22 10.53 9.61 -1.58
C GLN A 22 10.89 11.10 -1.43
N PHE A 23 11.48 11.71 -2.47
CA PHE A 23 11.86 13.12 -2.50
C PHE A 23 10.89 13.98 -3.31
N MET A 24 9.85 13.38 -3.88
CA MET A 24 8.86 14.05 -4.73
C MET A 24 7.58 14.31 -3.94
N LYS A 25 6.90 15.37 -4.31
CA LYS A 25 5.54 15.67 -3.87
C LYS A 25 4.58 15.38 -5.01
N PHE A 26 3.52 14.65 -4.71
CA PHE A 26 2.53 14.24 -5.70
C PHE A 26 1.18 14.89 -5.42
N GLU A 27 0.49 15.28 -6.49
CA GLU A 27 -0.86 15.83 -6.43
C GLU A 27 -1.75 15.13 -7.44
N GLN A 28 -2.99 14.83 -7.04
CA GLN A 28 -3.98 14.22 -7.91
C GLN A 28 -4.45 15.26 -8.95
N LYS A 29 -4.22 15.00 -10.24
CA LYS A 29 -4.86 15.79 -11.32
C LYS A 29 -6.29 15.31 -11.54
N LYS A 30 -7.21 16.24 -11.74
CA LYS A 30 -8.59 15.93 -12.16
C LYS A 30 -8.55 15.23 -13.53
N GLY A 31 -9.23 14.09 -13.66
CA GLY A 31 -9.36 13.36 -14.93
C GLY A 31 -8.18 12.44 -15.31
N SER A 32 -7.18 12.25 -14.46
CA SER A 32 -5.97 11.47 -14.78
C SER A 32 -6.08 9.95 -14.61
N ALA A 33 -7.18 9.43 -14.10
CA ALA A 33 -7.38 7.99 -13.98
C ALA A 33 -7.91 7.44 -15.31
N GLN A 34 -7.06 6.73 -16.06
CA GLN A 34 -7.54 5.91 -17.18
C GLN A 34 -8.41 4.79 -16.62
N ILE A 35 -9.70 4.85 -16.95
CA ILE A 35 -10.65 3.78 -16.64
C ILE A 35 -10.39 2.67 -17.65
N MET A 36 -9.85 1.55 -17.22
CA MET A 36 -9.82 0.35 -18.04
C MET A 36 -11.18 -0.34 -17.92
N ASP A 37 -11.94 -0.35 -19.01
CA ASP A 37 -13.35 -0.78 -19.05
C ASP A 37 -13.60 -2.29 -18.86
N HIS A 38 -12.56 -3.13 -18.95
CA HIS A 38 -12.71 -4.57 -18.84
C HIS A 38 -11.71 -5.16 -17.85
N PHE A 39 -12.18 -5.39 -16.64
CA PHE A 39 -11.49 -6.21 -15.65
C PHE A 39 -12.33 -7.43 -15.31
N ASN A 40 -11.86 -8.60 -15.71
CA ASN A 40 -12.27 -9.85 -15.10
C ASN A 40 -11.35 -10.12 -13.93
N PHE A 41 -11.88 -10.01 -12.74
CA PHE A 41 -11.21 -10.38 -11.51
C PHE A 41 -11.61 -11.85 -11.20
N PRO A 42 -10.74 -12.82 -11.26
CA PRO A 42 -11.13 -14.18 -10.92
C PRO A 42 -11.27 -14.33 -9.40
N TYR A 43 -12.50 -14.45 -8.94
CA TYR A 43 -12.91 -14.98 -7.64
C TYR A 43 -12.20 -14.47 -6.38
N SER A 44 -11.96 -13.15 -6.24
CA SER A 44 -11.45 -12.60 -4.99
C SER A 44 -12.56 -11.89 -4.20
N PRO A 45 -12.45 -11.76 -2.86
CA PRO A 45 -13.39 -10.94 -2.08
C PRO A 45 -13.50 -9.49 -2.56
N ILE A 46 -12.45 -8.98 -3.18
CA ILE A 46 -12.42 -7.64 -3.76
C ILE A 46 -13.35 -7.54 -4.97
N ASP A 47 -13.41 -8.58 -5.81
CA ASP A 47 -14.31 -8.61 -6.98
C ASP A 47 -15.76 -8.68 -6.57
N SER A 48 -16.03 -9.47 -5.54
CA SER A 48 -17.36 -9.53 -4.95
C SER A 48 -17.79 -8.18 -4.38
N LEU A 49 -16.84 -7.45 -3.78
CA LEU A 49 -17.06 -6.10 -3.27
C LEU A 49 -17.34 -5.11 -4.40
N ILE A 50 -16.53 -5.12 -5.46
CA ILE A 50 -16.70 -4.25 -6.62
C ILE A 50 -18.08 -4.52 -7.27
N THR A 51 -18.42 -5.80 -7.46
CA THR A 51 -19.70 -6.23 -8.02
C THR A 51 -20.89 -5.76 -7.15
N LEU A 52 -20.75 -5.87 -5.83
CA LEU A 52 -21.76 -5.35 -4.90
C LEU A 52 -21.93 -3.84 -5.06
N TRP A 53 -20.84 -3.08 -5.04
CA TRP A 53 -20.90 -1.63 -5.10
C TRP A 53 -21.39 -1.09 -6.45
N GLN A 54 -21.17 -1.81 -7.55
CA GLN A 54 -21.68 -1.45 -8.87
C GLN A 54 -23.19 -1.65 -9.02
N LYS A 55 -23.81 -2.46 -8.16
CA LYS A 55 -25.28 -2.69 -8.15
C LYS A 55 -26.03 -1.68 -7.29
N VAL A 56 -25.34 -0.91 -6.46
CA VAL A 56 -25.96 0.07 -5.56
C VAL A 56 -26.10 1.41 -6.28
N ASP A 57 -27.29 1.97 -6.19
CA ASP A 57 -27.52 3.37 -6.60
C ASP A 57 -27.08 4.32 -5.47
N TRP A 58 -25.78 4.64 -5.46
CA TRP A 58 -25.16 5.46 -4.43
C TRP A 58 -25.69 6.90 -4.38
N ALA A 59 -26.29 7.40 -5.48
CA ALA A 59 -26.89 8.72 -5.51
C ALA A 59 -28.14 8.81 -4.63
N ASN A 60 -28.88 7.71 -4.55
CA ASN A 60 -30.13 7.59 -3.80
C ASN A 60 -29.98 6.73 -2.52
N GLU A 61 -28.76 6.31 -2.14
CA GLU A 61 -28.52 5.51 -0.93
C GLU A 61 -28.76 6.34 0.35
N SER A 62 -29.86 6.06 1.02
CA SER A 62 -30.33 6.85 2.16
C SER A 62 -29.50 6.65 3.43
N SER A 63 -28.90 5.46 3.61
CA SER A 63 -28.11 5.13 4.81
C SER A 63 -26.78 5.91 4.85
N PHE A 64 -26.22 6.23 3.68
CA PHE A 64 -24.94 6.92 3.55
C PHE A 64 -25.00 8.04 2.51
N PRO A 65 -25.84 9.07 2.73
CA PRO A 65 -25.97 10.18 1.78
C PRO A 65 -24.64 10.90 1.59
N GLY A 66 -24.30 11.21 0.30
CA GLY A 66 -23.08 11.89 -0.08
C GLY A 66 -21.83 10.99 -0.23
N PHE A 67 -21.99 9.65 -0.16
CA PHE A 67 -20.86 8.72 -0.36
C PHE A 67 -20.62 8.32 -1.83
N ALA A 68 -21.48 8.75 -2.77
CA ALA A 68 -21.36 8.39 -4.18
C ALA A 68 -19.97 8.70 -4.76
N ASP A 69 -19.49 9.93 -4.62
CA ASP A 69 -18.16 10.36 -5.12
C ASP A 69 -17.03 9.63 -4.41
N GLU A 70 -17.18 9.37 -3.10
CA GLU A 70 -16.21 8.64 -2.29
C GLU A 70 -16.06 7.19 -2.76
N ILE A 71 -17.18 6.53 -3.05
CA ILE A 71 -17.19 5.16 -3.58
C ILE A 71 -16.65 5.12 -5.00
N GLN A 72 -17.04 6.05 -5.86
CA GLN A 72 -16.51 6.12 -7.22
C GLN A 72 -14.99 6.33 -7.22
N ARG A 73 -14.48 7.24 -6.40
CA ARG A 73 -13.05 7.46 -6.21
C ARG A 73 -12.34 6.20 -5.74
N THR A 74 -12.95 5.47 -4.82
CA THR A 74 -12.40 4.22 -4.31
C THR A 74 -12.36 3.15 -5.39
N LEU A 75 -13.44 2.94 -6.14
CA LEU A 75 -13.51 1.97 -7.24
C LEU A 75 -12.42 2.21 -8.29
N GLN A 76 -12.20 3.46 -8.66
CA GLN A 76 -11.12 3.86 -9.56
C GLN A 76 -9.73 3.42 -9.05
N GLY A 77 -9.44 3.75 -7.79
CA GLY A 77 -8.15 3.41 -7.18
C GLY A 77 -7.94 1.91 -7.04
N ILE A 78 -8.98 1.15 -6.68
CA ILE A 78 -8.89 -0.31 -6.52
C ILE A 78 -8.59 -0.99 -7.87
N LYS A 79 -9.30 -0.61 -8.93
CA LYS A 79 -9.05 -1.13 -10.28
C LYS A 79 -7.59 -0.89 -10.68
N SER A 80 -7.08 0.32 -10.45
CA SER A 80 -5.69 0.67 -10.72
C SER A 80 -4.70 -0.13 -9.84
N CYS A 81 -4.99 -0.31 -8.55
CA CYS A 81 -4.17 -1.12 -7.64
C CYS A 81 -4.08 -2.58 -8.09
N HIS A 82 -5.20 -3.17 -8.48
CA HIS A 82 -5.22 -4.55 -8.93
C HIS A 82 -4.38 -4.75 -10.20
N TYR A 83 -4.57 -3.88 -11.19
CA TYR A 83 -3.76 -3.89 -12.41
C TYR A 83 -2.26 -3.79 -12.11
N GLN A 84 -1.86 -2.86 -11.26
CA GLN A 84 -0.47 -2.69 -10.85
C GLN A 84 0.07 -3.89 -10.09
N ASN A 85 -0.73 -4.49 -9.19
CA ASN A 85 -0.31 -5.68 -8.46
C ASN A 85 -0.03 -6.85 -9.41
N LEU A 86 -0.93 -7.14 -10.33
CA LEU A 86 -0.77 -8.23 -11.29
C LEU A 86 0.42 -8.02 -12.24
N ASN A 87 0.65 -6.81 -12.68
CA ASN A 87 1.61 -6.54 -13.74
C ASN A 87 2.99 -6.11 -13.23
N TYR A 88 3.08 -5.55 -12.04
CA TYR A 88 4.31 -4.98 -11.52
C TYR A 88 4.73 -5.56 -10.17
N PHE A 89 3.87 -5.56 -9.16
CA PHE A 89 4.25 -5.87 -7.78
C PHE A 89 4.31 -7.36 -7.45
N SER A 90 3.56 -8.21 -8.14
CA SER A 90 3.55 -9.66 -7.91
C SER A 90 4.70 -10.39 -8.60
N LYS A 91 5.41 -9.73 -9.53
CA LYS A 91 6.47 -10.33 -10.33
C LYS A 91 7.85 -9.98 -9.80
N GLU A 92 8.76 -10.96 -9.83
CA GLU A 92 10.18 -10.67 -9.67
C GLU A 92 10.69 -9.98 -10.96
N GLN A 93 11.33 -8.84 -10.77
CA GLN A 93 11.89 -8.09 -11.88
C GLN A 93 13.39 -8.33 -11.92
N SER A 94 13.84 -9.05 -12.94
CA SER A 94 15.26 -9.09 -13.29
C SER A 94 15.69 -7.70 -13.75
N SER A 95 16.91 -7.29 -13.42
CA SER A 95 17.46 -6.01 -13.84
C SER A 95 17.30 -5.85 -15.35
N SER A 96 16.75 -4.71 -15.78
CA SER A 96 16.82 -4.32 -17.18
C SER A 96 18.30 -4.20 -17.61
N ARG A 97 18.60 -4.31 -18.93
CA ARG A 97 19.97 -4.18 -19.45
C ARG A 97 20.72 -2.96 -18.91
N SER A 98 20.02 -1.85 -18.64
CA SER A 98 20.58 -0.62 -18.09
C SER A 98 21.03 -0.70 -16.61
N GLN A 99 20.63 -1.75 -15.90
CA GLN A 99 20.97 -1.99 -14.48
C GLN A 99 21.92 -3.18 -14.30
N LEU A 100 22.41 -3.76 -15.40
CA LEU A 100 23.33 -4.88 -15.35
C LEU A 100 24.73 -4.39 -14.93
N VAL A 101 25.21 -4.95 -13.84
CA VAL A 101 26.59 -4.86 -13.44
C VAL A 101 27.27 -6.17 -13.82
N ILE A 102 28.35 -6.08 -14.62
CA ILE A 102 29.09 -7.27 -15.05
C ILE A 102 29.55 -8.07 -13.82
N GLY A 103 29.31 -9.37 -13.81
CA GLY A 103 29.63 -10.22 -12.65
C GLY A 103 28.58 -10.26 -11.55
N GLN A 104 27.41 -9.62 -11.75
CA GLN A 104 26.32 -9.62 -10.79
C GLN A 104 24.96 -9.91 -11.47
N LYS A 105 24.13 -10.70 -10.80
CA LYS A 105 22.71 -10.84 -11.10
C LYS A 105 21.91 -10.10 -10.05
N ASN A 106 21.23 -9.04 -10.44
CA ASN A 106 20.38 -8.26 -9.55
C ASN A 106 18.91 -8.60 -9.80
N THR A 107 18.19 -8.97 -8.78
CA THR A 107 16.77 -9.26 -8.83
C THR A 107 16.03 -8.34 -7.86
N SER A 108 15.11 -7.53 -8.37
CA SER A 108 14.23 -6.68 -7.57
C SER A 108 12.90 -7.36 -7.36
N ARG A 109 12.39 -7.30 -6.13
CA ARG A 109 11.09 -7.86 -5.77
C ARG A 109 10.41 -7.03 -4.70
N TYR A 110 9.10 -7.17 -4.62
CA TYR A 110 8.28 -6.53 -3.62
C TYR A 110 7.79 -7.56 -2.60
N ARG A 111 7.99 -7.27 -1.33
CA ARG A 111 7.52 -8.11 -0.22
C ARG A 111 6.45 -7.36 0.54
N LYS A 112 5.31 -8.02 0.77
CA LYS A 112 4.23 -7.43 1.59
C LYS A 112 4.78 -6.95 2.94
N VAL A 113 4.19 -5.88 3.44
CA VAL A 113 4.59 -5.27 4.73
C VAL A 113 4.27 -6.19 5.91
N GLY A 114 3.15 -6.90 5.85
CA GLY A 114 2.62 -7.71 6.95
C GLY A 114 1.54 -6.96 7.72
N GLU A 115 1.84 -6.49 8.93
CA GLU A 115 0.87 -5.76 9.79
C GLU A 115 0.83 -4.28 9.36
N TYR A 116 -0.26 -3.88 8.72
CA TYR A 116 -0.51 -2.53 8.22
C TYR A 116 -1.67 -1.91 8.98
N THR A 117 -1.43 -0.81 9.66
CA THR A 117 -2.44 -0.10 10.46
C THR A 117 -2.79 1.24 9.86
N ILE A 118 -4.09 1.52 9.73
CA ILE A 118 -4.63 2.79 9.27
C ILE A 118 -5.29 3.47 10.47
N ARG A 119 -4.75 4.60 10.93
CA ARG A 119 -5.37 5.41 11.98
C ARG A 119 -6.40 6.36 11.37
N VAL A 120 -7.63 6.24 11.80
CA VAL A 120 -8.76 7.08 11.37
C VAL A 120 -8.80 8.35 12.21
N CYS A 121 -9.03 9.48 11.54
CA CYS A 121 -9.26 10.77 12.17
C CYS A 121 -10.67 11.28 11.82
N PRO A 122 -11.28 12.16 12.65
CA PRO A 122 -12.69 12.55 12.52
C PRO A 122 -13.12 13.06 11.15
N GLU A 123 -12.25 13.78 10.47
CA GLU A 123 -12.52 14.46 9.19
C GLU A 123 -11.98 13.69 7.99
N ASP A 124 -11.54 12.45 8.19
CA ASP A 124 -11.01 11.68 7.07
C ASP A 124 -12.13 11.27 6.12
N PRO A 125 -11.98 11.54 4.80
CA PRO A 125 -12.89 11.01 3.81
C PRO A 125 -12.90 9.49 3.84
N VAL A 126 -14.07 8.87 3.68
CA VAL A 126 -14.17 7.41 3.69
C VAL A 126 -13.33 6.77 2.58
N SER A 127 -13.24 7.42 1.43
CA SER A 127 -12.40 6.93 0.32
C SER A 127 -10.92 6.87 0.66
N ASP A 128 -10.39 7.77 1.49
CA ASP A 128 -8.98 7.75 1.88
C ASP A 128 -8.65 6.51 2.73
N ILE A 129 -9.59 6.09 3.57
CA ILE A 129 -9.48 4.88 4.37
C ILE A 129 -9.67 3.63 3.51
N LEU A 130 -10.72 3.63 2.66
CA LEU A 130 -11.03 2.50 1.78
C LEU A 130 -9.92 2.23 0.77
N LEU A 131 -9.34 3.26 0.17
CA LEU A 131 -8.22 3.11 -0.77
C LEU A 131 -7.05 2.36 -0.13
N ARG A 132 -6.66 2.74 1.09
CA ARG A 132 -5.58 2.08 1.81
C ARG A 132 -5.94 0.68 2.29
N LEU A 133 -7.16 0.51 2.83
CA LEU A 133 -7.67 -0.79 3.25
C LEU A 133 -7.61 -1.78 2.10
N LEU A 134 -8.23 -1.43 0.98
CA LEU A 134 -8.37 -2.36 -0.14
C LEU A 134 -7.06 -2.59 -0.89
N ALA A 135 -6.20 -1.57 -1.01
CA ALA A 135 -4.84 -1.75 -1.51
C ALA A 135 -4.02 -2.71 -0.61
N GLY A 136 -4.17 -2.59 0.71
CA GLY A 136 -3.55 -3.49 1.67
C GLY A 136 -4.01 -4.94 1.51
N LEU A 137 -5.31 -5.15 1.33
CA LEU A 137 -5.88 -6.49 1.08
C LEU A 137 -5.43 -7.07 -0.26
N ILE A 138 -5.38 -6.26 -1.33
CA ILE A 138 -4.86 -6.67 -2.65
C ILE A 138 -3.40 -7.11 -2.55
N ALA A 139 -2.59 -6.42 -1.74
CA ALA A 139 -1.19 -6.78 -1.49
C ALA A 139 -1.02 -8.01 -0.58
N GLY A 140 -2.09 -8.50 0.04
CA GLY A 140 -2.07 -9.62 0.97
C GLY A 140 -1.52 -9.27 2.35
N ASN A 141 -1.59 -8.00 2.77
CA ASN A 141 -1.28 -7.57 4.13
C ASN A 141 -2.42 -7.92 5.10
N LYS A 142 -2.08 -8.03 6.38
CA LYS A 142 -3.06 -7.96 7.45
C LYS A 142 -3.32 -6.48 7.73
N VAL A 143 -4.56 -6.04 7.55
CA VAL A 143 -4.93 -4.64 7.72
C VAL A 143 -5.75 -4.48 8.98
N SER A 144 -5.34 -3.56 9.84
CA SER A 144 -6.13 -3.08 10.97
C SER A 144 -6.50 -1.62 10.80
N ILE A 145 -7.71 -1.27 11.18
CA ILE A 145 -8.20 0.10 11.22
C ILE A 145 -8.31 0.52 12.68
N SER A 146 -7.41 1.38 13.09
CA SER A 146 -7.32 1.94 14.44
C SER A 146 -8.26 3.16 14.54
N ILE A 147 -9.24 3.10 15.44
CA ILE A 147 -10.34 4.04 15.54
C ILE A 147 -10.35 4.64 16.95
N PRO A 148 -10.28 5.98 17.11
CA PRO A 148 -10.51 6.60 18.41
C PRO A 148 -11.88 6.23 18.99
N GLU A 149 -11.94 5.96 20.30
CA GLU A 149 -13.19 5.54 20.96
C GLU A 149 -14.36 6.51 20.72
N GLN A 150 -14.09 7.82 20.71
CA GLN A 150 -15.09 8.85 20.47
C GLN A 150 -15.68 8.83 19.05
N MET A 151 -15.07 8.08 18.13
CA MET A 151 -15.55 7.96 16.74
C MET A 151 -16.46 6.77 16.52
N ARG A 152 -16.84 6.01 17.54
CA ARG A 152 -17.62 4.77 17.45
C ARG A 152 -18.91 4.92 16.61
N GLU A 153 -19.57 6.07 16.71
CA GLU A 153 -20.79 6.41 15.97
C GLU A 153 -20.55 7.34 14.76
N ASN A 154 -19.28 7.55 14.39
CA ASN A 154 -18.97 8.37 13.24
C ASN A 154 -19.46 7.68 11.95
N LYS A 155 -19.97 8.47 10.99
CA LYS A 155 -20.54 8.00 9.71
C LYS A 155 -19.57 7.09 8.93
N THR A 156 -18.28 7.44 8.90
CA THR A 156 -17.24 6.61 8.27
C THR A 156 -17.11 5.25 8.96
N VAL A 157 -17.13 5.22 10.28
CA VAL A 157 -17.04 3.98 11.07
C VAL A 157 -18.30 3.14 10.90
N CYS A 158 -19.47 3.76 10.87
CA CYS A 158 -20.74 3.07 10.57
C CYS A 158 -20.70 2.42 9.18
N PHE A 159 -20.12 3.12 8.17
CA PHE A 159 -19.92 2.55 6.84
C PHE A 159 -18.99 1.34 6.87
N LEU A 160 -17.85 1.43 7.58
CA LEU A 160 -16.89 0.32 7.70
C LEU A 160 -17.50 -0.93 8.37
N LYS A 161 -18.50 -0.75 9.23
CA LYS A 161 -19.26 -1.85 9.87
C LYS A 161 -20.42 -2.36 9.01
N SER A 162 -20.83 -1.64 7.98
CA SER A 162 -22.04 -1.91 7.22
C SER A 162 -21.93 -3.18 6.35
N HIS A 163 -23.07 -3.60 5.82
CA HIS A 163 -23.18 -4.71 4.87
C HIS A 163 -22.49 -4.42 3.53
N PHE A 164 -22.22 -3.15 3.20
CA PHE A 164 -21.51 -2.78 1.98
C PHE A 164 -20.05 -3.27 1.93
N LEU A 165 -19.46 -3.63 3.09
CA LEU A 165 -18.15 -4.25 3.18
C LEU A 165 -18.19 -5.76 3.46
N GLN A 166 -19.38 -6.38 3.44
CA GLN A 166 -19.56 -7.80 3.74
C GLN A 166 -18.57 -8.73 3.03
N PRO A 167 -18.27 -8.57 1.72
CA PRO A 167 -17.34 -9.47 1.04
C PRO A 167 -15.92 -9.48 1.62
N VAL A 168 -15.50 -8.40 2.27
CA VAL A 168 -14.15 -8.25 2.85
C VAL A 168 -14.15 -8.16 4.37
N LYS A 169 -15.30 -8.27 5.04
CA LYS A 169 -15.47 -8.03 6.47
C LYS A 169 -14.51 -8.83 7.37
N ASN A 170 -14.24 -10.07 7.00
CA ASN A 170 -13.34 -10.95 7.76
C ASN A 170 -11.88 -10.88 7.32
N LYS A 171 -11.50 -9.90 6.50
CA LYS A 171 -10.16 -9.71 5.97
C LYS A 171 -9.38 -8.59 6.64
N PHE A 172 -10.04 -7.79 7.48
CA PHE A 172 -9.44 -6.71 8.24
C PHE A 172 -10.04 -6.63 9.64
N SER A 173 -9.38 -5.95 10.57
CA SER A 173 -9.89 -5.69 11.91
C SER A 173 -10.26 -4.22 12.11
N LEU A 174 -11.29 -3.97 12.91
CA LEU A 174 -11.63 -2.65 13.44
C LEU A 174 -11.25 -2.64 14.93
N GLU A 175 -10.33 -1.79 15.30
CA GLU A 175 -9.77 -1.73 16.64
C GLU A 175 -10.06 -0.36 17.25
N PHE A 176 -10.92 -0.35 18.28
CA PHE A 176 -11.24 0.87 19.02
C PHE A 176 -10.18 1.06 20.10
N GLU A 177 -9.41 2.13 19.99
CA GLU A 177 -8.27 2.37 20.87
C GLU A 177 -7.91 3.85 20.94
N ASN A 178 -7.35 4.26 22.05
CA ASN A 178 -6.78 5.60 22.24
C ASN A 178 -5.33 5.67 21.71
N ASP A 179 -4.73 6.87 21.74
CA ASP A 179 -3.38 7.06 21.22
C ASP A 179 -2.30 6.39 22.08
N GLU A 180 -2.50 6.16 23.37
CA GLU A 180 -1.54 5.43 24.22
C GLU A 180 -1.57 3.93 23.96
N GLU A 181 -2.74 3.36 23.69
CA GLU A 181 -2.88 1.95 23.28
C GLU A 181 -2.22 1.73 21.91
N LEU A 182 -2.46 2.63 20.94
CA LEU A 182 -1.79 2.60 19.64
C LEU A 182 -0.27 2.75 19.80
N ARG A 183 0.18 3.68 20.64
CA ARG A 183 1.60 3.87 20.97
C ARG A 183 2.23 2.60 21.52
N THR A 184 1.55 1.94 22.44
CA THR A 184 2.01 0.66 23.02
C THR A 184 2.20 -0.42 21.95
N LYS A 185 1.23 -0.59 21.05
CA LYS A 185 1.34 -1.53 19.91
C LYS A 185 2.54 -1.23 19.01
N ILE A 186 2.80 0.06 18.76
CA ILE A 186 3.97 0.48 17.99
C ILE A 186 5.27 0.04 18.68
N LEU A 187 5.41 0.37 19.98
CA LEU A 187 6.61 0.04 20.75
C LEU A 187 6.84 -1.46 20.91
N GLU A 188 5.77 -2.24 20.98
CA GLU A 188 5.81 -3.71 21.00
C GLU A 188 6.07 -4.36 19.64
N ASN A 189 6.31 -3.56 18.59
CA ASN A 189 6.53 -4.05 17.22
C ASN A 189 5.34 -4.85 16.63
N LYS A 190 4.13 -4.62 17.09
CA LYS A 190 2.89 -5.23 16.56
C LYS A 190 2.44 -4.58 15.25
N ILE A 191 3.02 -3.44 14.88
CA ILE A 191 2.73 -2.68 13.68
C ILE A 191 3.99 -2.58 12.83
N ASN A 192 3.91 -2.96 11.57
CA ASN A 192 5.03 -2.87 10.64
C ASN A 192 4.98 -1.57 9.81
N ARG A 193 3.78 -1.00 9.66
CA ARG A 193 3.55 0.25 8.94
C ARG A 193 2.30 0.93 9.43
N LEU A 194 2.37 2.25 9.61
CA LEU A 194 1.27 3.08 10.07
C LEU A 194 0.90 4.11 9.00
N ALA A 195 -0.40 4.39 8.84
CA ALA A 195 -0.89 5.40 7.92
C ALA A 195 -1.84 6.38 8.59
N TYR A 196 -1.65 7.65 8.29
CA TYR A 196 -2.54 8.77 8.56
C TYR A 196 -2.85 9.49 7.25
N THR A 197 -3.97 10.20 7.19
CA THR A 197 -4.33 10.99 6.00
C THR A 197 -3.63 12.33 5.93
N HIS A 198 -3.19 12.86 7.08
CA HIS A 198 -2.55 14.17 7.15
C HIS A 198 -1.51 14.26 8.27
N PRO A 199 -0.33 14.89 8.02
CA PRO A 199 0.75 14.97 9.02
C PRO A 199 0.35 15.73 10.30
N LYS A 200 -0.50 16.77 10.21
CA LYS A 200 -0.94 17.55 11.35
C LYS A 200 -1.86 16.80 12.32
N LYS A 201 -2.37 15.64 11.92
CA LYS A 201 -3.26 14.80 12.74
C LYS A 201 -2.50 13.77 13.58
N ILE A 202 -1.19 13.72 13.47
CA ILE A 202 -0.36 12.75 14.17
C ILE A 202 0.12 13.34 15.49
N PRO A 203 -0.25 12.75 16.63
CA PRO A 203 0.24 13.20 17.94
C PRO A 203 1.75 13.02 18.10
N ASP A 204 2.38 13.90 18.88
CA ASP A 204 3.83 13.86 19.12
C ASP A 204 4.31 12.57 19.77
N ASN A 205 3.51 11.97 20.67
CA ASN A 205 3.83 10.69 21.30
C ASN A 205 3.87 9.55 20.28
N ILE A 206 3.02 9.58 19.26
CA ILE A 206 3.04 8.62 18.13
C ILE A 206 4.27 8.84 17.27
N TYR A 207 4.63 10.10 16.92
CA TYR A 207 5.87 10.39 16.21
C TYR A 207 7.12 9.87 16.92
N LYS A 208 7.19 10.08 18.25
CA LYS A 208 8.28 9.57 19.07
C LYS A 208 8.34 8.04 19.07
N ALA A 209 7.19 7.38 19.20
CA ALA A 209 7.12 5.92 19.21
C ALA A 209 7.56 5.31 17.87
N VAL A 210 7.04 5.79 16.73
CA VAL A 210 7.44 5.27 15.41
C VAL A 210 8.91 5.53 15.11
N ALA A 211 9.47 6.65 15.58
CA ALA A 211 10.89 6.95 15.44
C ALA A 211 11.77 6.02 16.29
N GLN A 212 11.33 5.68 17.50
CA GLN A 212 12.05 4.80 18.42
C GLN A 212 12.22 3.38 17.86
N VAL A 213 11.19 2.84 17.23
CA VAL A 213 11.20 1.46 16.69
C VAL A 213 11.35 1.40 15.16
N ASN A 214 11.57 2.56 14.51
CA ASN A 214 11.72 2.69 13.07
C ASN A 214 10.53 2.12 12.25
N VAL A 215 9.31 2.29 12.73
CA VAL A 215 8.10 1.97 11.96
C VAL A 215 7.87 3.07 10.93
N PRO A 216 7.78 2.74 9.62
CA PRO A 216 7.45 3.72 8.61
C PRO A 216 6.03 4.25 8.79
N ILE A 217 5.89 5.57 8.70
CA ILE A 217 4.60 6.26 8.78
C ILE A 217 4.29 6.99 7.49
N PHE A 218 3.16 6.67 6.87
CA PHE A 218 2.60 7.42 5.76
C PHE A 218 1.66 8.49 6.29
N ARG A 219 1.82 9.73 5.82
CA ARG A 219 1.18 10.91 6.40
C ARG A 219 0.70 11.88 5.33
N TYR A 220 0.11 11.34 4.28
CA TYR A 220 -0.42 12.12 3.17
C TYR A 220 -1.75 11.54 2.70
N LYS A 221 -2.52 12.34 1.98
CA LYS A 221 -3.76 11.91 1.37
C LYS A 221 -3.46 10.88 0.26
N PRO A 222 -4.10 9.70 0.26
CA PRO A 222 -3.85 8.70 -0.78
C PRO A 222 -4.28 9.20 -2.16
N LEU A 223 -3.46 8.91 -3.15
CA LEU A 223 -3.76 9.19 -4.56
C LEU A 223 -4.61 8.05 -5.16
N VAL A 224 -5.40 8.36 -6.18
CA VAL A 224 -6.18 7.34 -6.92
C VAL A 224 -5.32 6.61 -7.96
N GLU A 225 -4.01 6.68 -7.82
CA GLU A 225 -3.04 6.03 -8.69
C GLU A 225 -2.52 4.75 -8.02
N GLY A 226 -2.87 3.61 -8.62
CA GLY A 226 -2.60 2.30 -8.03
C GLY A 226 -1.13 2.01 -7.76
N ARG A 227 -0.21 2.54 -8.57
CA ARG A 227 1.22 2.36 -8.33
C ARG A 227 1.66 2.98 -7.00
N PHE A 228 1.22 4.19 -6.69
CA PHE A 228 1.56 4.86 -5.44
C PHE A 228 0.90 4.20 -4.23
N LEU A 229 -0.38 3.84 -4.36
CA LEU A 229 -1.09 3.12 -3.30
C LEU A 229 -0.44 1.77 -2.99
N MET A 230 -0.04 1.02 -4.03
CA MET A 230 0.60 -0.28 -3.86
C MET A 230 2.02 -0.17 -3.29
N LEU A 231 2.77 0.90 -3.58
CA LEU A 231 4.07 1.14 -2.95
C LEU A 231 3.98 1.29 -1.42
N GLU A 232 2.88 1.82 -0.90
CA GLU A 232 2.62 1.85 0.54
C GLU A 232 2.50 0.44 1.15
N GLN A 233 2.13 -0.56 0.35
CA GLN A 233 1.78 -1.90 0.80
C GLN A 233 2.94 -2.89 0.75
N PHE A 234 4.08 -2.47 0.19
CA PHE A 234 5.24 -3.34 0.00
C PHE A 234 6.53 -2.79 0.56
N ASN A 235 7.43 -3.70 0.90
CA ASN A 235 8.85 -3.44 1.11
C ASN A 235 9.60 -3.82 -0.17
N GLU A 236 10.36 -2.86 -0.71
CA GLU A 236 11.22 -3.09 -1.87
C GLU A 236 12.46 -3.87 -1.43
N GLN A 237 12.74 -4.99 -2.10
CA GLN A 237 13.90 -5.81 -1.84
C GLN A 237 14.65 -6.05 -3.14
N CYS A 238 15.98 -5.90 -3.11
CA CYS A 238 16.85 -6.32 -4.19
C CYS A 238 17.79 -7.39 -3.66
N VAL A 239 17.89 -8.48 -4.39
CA VAL A 239 18.82 -9.56 -4.14
C VAL A 239 19.90 -9.48 -5.19
N THR A 240 21.15 -9.34 -4.77
CA THR A 240 22.30 -9.33 -5.65
C THR A 240 23.07 -10.63 -5.46
N TYR A 241 23.25 -11.37 -6.52
CA TYR A 241 24.10 -12.53 -6.57
C TYR A 241 25.37 -12.17 -7.35
N THR A 242 26.52 -12.21 -6.69
CA THR A 242 27.82 -11.96 -7.31
C THR A 242 28.45 -13.30 -7.69
N TYR A 243 28.66 -13.51 -8.98
CA TYR A 243 29.21 -14.77 -9.52
C TYR A 243 30.61 -14.62 -10.10
N HIS A 244 31.16 -13.39 -10.10
CA HIS A 244 32.53 -13.15 -10.51
C HIS A 244 33.30 -12.38 -9.44
N ARG A 245 34.43 -12.96 -9.02
CA ARG A 245 35.24 -12.42 -7.93
C ARG A 245 35.87 -11.05 -8.25
N TYR A 246 36.17 -10.78 -9.51
CA TYR A 246 36.87 -9.58 -9.96
C TYR A 246 36.01 -8.59 -10.75
N GLY A 247 34.71 -8.86 -10.90
CA GLY A 247 33.74 -7.94 -11.51
C GLY A 247 33.94 -7.62 -13.00
N ASN A 248 34.88 -8.23 -13.66
CA ASN A 248 35.29 -7.86 -15.02
C ASN A 248 35.08 -9.04 -15.98
N LEU A 249 33.79 -9.37 -16.24
CA LEU A 249 33.45 -10.34 -17.30
C LEU A 249 33.14 -9.58 -18.60
N ASP A 250 33.66 -10.08 -19.72
CA ASP A 250 33.29 -9.62 -21.05
C ASP A 250 31.77 -9.84 -21.25
N LEU A 251 31.09 -8.84 -21.83
CA LEU A 251 29.65 -8.89 -22.12
C LEU A 251 29.25 -10.15 -22.91
N LYS A 252 30.10 -10.65 -23.81
CA LYS A 252 29.87 -11.88 -24.56
C LYS A 252 29.84 -13.14 -23.69
N GLN A 253 30.59 -13.19 -22.60
CA GLN A 253 30.55 -14.30 -21.66
C GLN A 253 29.31 -14.24 -20.76
N PHE A 254 28.85 -13.04 -20.46
CA PHE A 254 27.63 -12.82 -19.70
C PHE A 254 26.38 -13.29 -20.49
N GLU A 255 26.28 -12.95 -21.77
CA GLU A 255 25.17 -13.37 -22.64
C GLU A 255 25.09 -14.89 -22.81
N LYS A 256 26.24 -15.58 -22.90
CA LYS A 256 26.28 -17.06 -22.96
C LYS A 256 25.78 -17.73 -21.69
N GLN A 257 26.04 -17.17 -20.51
CA GLN A 257 25.58 -17.73 -19.24
C GLN A 257 24.10 -17.49 -18.96
N THR A 258 23.52 -16.39 -19.46
CA THR A 258 22.08 -16.12 -19.33
C THR A 258 21.22 -16.99 -20.23
N HIS A 259 21.75 -17.47 -21.35
CA HIS A 259 21.06 -18.40 -22.27
C HIS A 259 21.14 -19.88 -21.88
N GLN A 260 22.04 -20.25 -20.97
CA GLN A 260 22.16 -21.66 -20.49
C GLN A 260 21.31 -21.95 -19.25
N ASN A 261 20.72 -20.93 -18.61
CA ASN A 261 19.91 -21.03 -17.38
C ASN A 261 18.48 -20.51 -17.56
N GLY A 262 17.98 -20.42 -18.80
CA GLY A 262 16.62 -20.04 -19.17
C GLY A 262 15.76 -21.23 -19.58
#